data_7250abfb706e7696d4f51b62f7ef4fbc
#
_entry.id   7250abfb706e7696d4f51b62f7ef4fbc
#
_cell.length_a   1.000
_cell.length_b   1.000
_cell.length_c   1.000
_cell.angle_alpha   90.00
_cell.angle_beta   90.00
_cell.angle_gamma   90.00
#
_symmetry.space_group_name_H-M   'P 1'
#
loop_
_entity.id
_entity.type
_entity.pdbx_description
1 polymer ?
#
loop_
_entity_poly.entity_id
_entity_poly.type
_entity_poly.pdbx_seq_one_letter_code
_entity_poly.pdbx_strand_id
1 'polypeptide(L)'
;MIENPSRSPVRERGGKVGKNMNELPVGLFDSGVGGLTVLRAMRACMPGESFLYLGDTARLPYGTKSRDTIARYSLQVTARLVERKIKLLVVACNTATAAALPALRRAYPEIPVIGVVEPGAKAACAASREGFIAVIGTESTIRGRAYDEDILKLRPDARVIGLPCPLFVPLAEDGLVEGPLAEGIAARYLDRVFRVPRER
;
A
#
# COMPACT_ATOMS: atom_id res chain seq x y z
N MET A 1 -22.91 -57.22 24.19
CA MET A 1 -23.37 -56.01 24.91
C MET A 1 -22.39 -55.74 26.01
N ILE A 2 -21.47 -54.81 25.81
CA ILE A 2 -20.57 -54.35 26.87
C ILE A 2 -20.57 -52.79 26.74
N GLU A 3 -21.29 -52.17 27.67
CA GLU A 3 -21.31 -50.72 27.83
C GLU A 3 -20.01 -50.25 28.47
N ASN A 4 -19.44 -49.16 27.90
CA ASN A 4 -18.27 -48.47 28.48
C ASN A 4 -18.72 -47.14 29.08
N PRO A 5 -18.75 -46.98 30.43
CA PRO A 5 -19.14 -45.75 31.09
C PRO A 5 -17.92 -44.95 31.51
N SER A 6 -17.44 -44.04 30.66
CA SER A 6 -16.64 -42.89 31.13
C SER A 6 -16.45 -41.83 30.03
N ARG A 7 -17.47 -41.01 29.80
CA ARG A 7 -17.28 -39.69 29.24
C ARG A 7 -17.75 -38.66 30.26
N SER A 8 -16.79 -38.08 30.95
CA SER A 8 -17.03 -36.88 31.74
C SER A 8 -17.48 -35.74 30.83
N PRO A 9 -18.44 -34.88 31.24
CA PRO A 9 -18.88 -33.77 30.42
C PRO A 9 -17.77 -32.74 30.31
N VAL A 10 -17.39 -32.45 29.06
CA VAL A 10 -16.52 -31.30 28.71
C VAL A 10 -17.27 -30.04 29.14
N ARG A 11 -16.80 -29.40 30.21
CA ARG A 11 -17.26 -28.06 30.60
C ARG A 11 -16.90 -27.11 29.47
N GLU A 12 -17.92 -26.68 28.73
CA GLU A 12 -17.84 -25.47 27.91
C GLU A 12 -17.53 -24.27 28.82
N ARG A 13 -16.28 -23.87 28.88
CA ARG A 13 -15.91 -22.57 29.43
C ARG A 13 -16.27 -21.53 28.38
N GLY A 14 -17.48 -21.04 28.42
CA GLY A 14 -17.92 -19.85 27.74
C GLY A 14 -17.26 -18.61 28.34
N GLY A 15 -15.98 -18.41 28.07
CA GLY A 15 -15.28 -17.16 28.26
C GLY A 15 -15.10 -16.51 26.91
N LYS A 16 -15.78 -15.40 26.61
CA LYS A 16 -15.35 -14.46 25.58
C LYS A 16 -13.97 -13.95 25.99
N VAL A 17 -12.92 -14.69 25.65
CA VAL A 17 -11.55 -14.20 25.73
C VAL A 17 -11.46 -13.15 24.62
N GLY A 18 -11.57 -11.88 25.00
CA GLY A 18 -11.23 -10.79 24.09
C GLY A 18 -9.81 -11.07 23.58
N LYS A 19 -9.65 -11.29 22.27
CA LYS A 19 -8.31 -11.48 21.68
C LYS A 19 -7.46 -10.28 22.11
N ASN A 20 -6.31 -10.56 22.70
CA ASN A 20 -5.33 -9.55 23.04
C ASN A 20 -5.02 -8.75 21.75
N MET A 21 -4.97 -7.42 21.80
CA MET A 21 -4.72 -6.57 20.62
C MET A 21 -3.50 -7.04 19.83
N ASN A 22 -2.48 -7.58 20.52
CA ASN A 22 -1.27 -8.12 19.90
C ASN A 22 -1.52 -9.37 19.02
N GLU A 23 -2.61 -10.10 19.26
CA GLU A 23 -2.98 -11.32 18.50
C GLU A 23 -3.81 -11.03 17.26
N LEU A 24 -4.27 -9.78 17.08
CA LEU A 24 -5.05 -9.38 15.92
C LEU A 24 -4.14 -9.26 14.68
N PRO A 25 -4.64 -9.57 13.49
CA PRO A 25 -3.84 -9.48 12.26
C PRO A 25 -3.55 -8.02 11.86
N VAL A 26 -2.46 -7.83 11.14
CA VAL A 26 -2.19 -6.62 10.37
C VAL A 26 -3.03 -6.68 9.09
N GLY A 27 -3.90 -5.70 8.87
CA GLY A 27 -4.66 -5.57 7.64
C GLY A 27 -3.84 -4.87 6.57
N LEU A 28 -3.80 -5.42 5.36
CA LEU A 28 -3.24 -4.77 4.18
C LEU A 28 -4.31 -4.59 3.13
N PHE A 29 -4.35 -3.44 2.51
CA PHE A 29 -5.21 -3.20 1.37
C PHE A 29 -4.45 -2.63 0.17
N ASP A 30 -4.81 -3.09 -1.03
CA ASP A 30 -4.33 -2.59 -2.31
C ASP A 30 -5.49 -2.49 -3.31
N SER A 31 -5.32 -1.69 -4.35
CA SER A 31 -6.29 -1.58 -5.46
C SER A 31 -6.31 -2.82 -6.37
N GLY A 32 -5.30 -3.67 -6.30
CA GLY A 32 -5.14 -4.84 -7.15
C GLY A 32 -4.31 -5.93 -6.49
N VAL A 33 -3.24 -6.35 -7.16
CA VAL A 33 -2.34 -7.42 -6.70
C VAL A 33 -0.91 -6.93 -6.41
N GLY A 34 -0.58 -5.69 -6.79
CA GLY A 34 0.75 -5.11 -6.58
C GLY A 34 1.18 -5.06 -5.11
N GLY A 35 0.24 -4.84 -4.20
CA GLY A 35 0.48 -4.83 -2.75
C GLY A 35 0.91 -6.18 -2.17
N LEU A 36 0.84 -7.28 -2.92
CA LEU A 36 1.40 -8.57 -2.52
C LEU A 36 2.93 -8.50 -2.37
N THR A 37 3.60 -7.59 -3.08
CA THR A 37 5.05 -7.35 -2.91
C THR A 37 5.34 -6.76 -1.52
N VAL A 38 4.50 -5.83 -1.05
CA VAL A 38 4.56 -5.26 0.30
C VAL A 38 4.28 -6.33 1.34
N LEU A 39 3.22 -7.13 1.15
CA LEU A 39 2.90 -8.24 2.06
C LEU A 39 4.06 -9.24 2.17
N ARG A 40 4.70 -9.61 1.06
CA ARG A 40 5.85 -10.52 1.05
C ARG A 40 7.00 -9.96 1.87
N ALA A 41 7.33 -8.68 1.68
CA ALA A 41 8.40 -8.02 2.44
C ALA A 41 8.07 -7.95 3.94
N MET A 42 6.84 -7.60 4.30
CA MET A 42 6.40 -7.55 5.70
C MET A 42 6.45 -8.92 6.37
N ARG A 43 6.02 -9.97 5.68
CA ARG A 43 6.12 -11.35 6.21
C ARG A 43 7.55 -11.80 6.44
N ALA A 44 8.48 -11.40 5.58
CA ALA A 44 9.89 -11.68 5.76
C ALA A 44 10.49 -10.97 6.99
N CYS A 45 10.07 -9.72 7.23
CA CYS A 45 10.53 -8.93 8.38
C CYS A 45 9.85 -9.30 9.70
N MET A 46 8.61 -9.78 9.63
CA MET A 46 7.77 -10.07 10.81
C MET A 46 7.13 -11.47 10.69
N PRO A 47 7.93 -12.56 10.76
CA PRO A 47 7.45 -13.92 10.49
C PRO A 47 6.43 -14.42 11.51
N GLY A 48 6.38 -13.84 12.73
CA GLY A 48 5.41 -14.17 13.77
C GLY A 48 4.08 -13.44 13.65
N GLU A 49 3.92 -12.50 12.72
CA GLU A 49 2.70 -11.73 12.56
C GLU A 49 1.69 -12.40 11.62
N SER A 50 0.41 -12.25 11.97
CA SER A 50 -0.69 -12.64 11.10
C SER A 50 -1.09 -11.47 10.20
N PHE A 51 -1.35 -11.75 8.93
CA PHE A 51 -1.72 -10.74 7.94
C PHE A 51 -3.06 -11.08 7.29
N LEU A 52 -3.85 -10.03 7.03
CA LEU A 52 -5.09 -10.10 6.28
C LEU A 52 -4.99 -9.16 5.08
N TYR A 53 -4.90 -9.70 3.88
CA TYR A 53 -4.77 -8.93 2.63
C TYR A 53 -6.12 -8.83 1.92
N LEU A 54 -6.44 -7.62 1.42
CA LEU A 54 -7.58 -7.37 0.56
C LEU A 54 -7.16 -6.54 -0.67
N GLY A 55 -7.23 -7.14 -1.85
CA GLY A 55 -7.06 -6.48 -3.14
C GLY A 55 -8.42 -6.13 -3.75
N ASP A 56 -8.65 -4.87 -4.11
CA ASP A 56 -9.89 -4.40 -4.73
C ASP A 56 -9.88 -4.58 -6.25
N THR A 57 -9.68 -5.82 -6.69
CA THR A 57 -9.54 -6.18 -8.10
C THR A 57 -10.77 -5.88 -8.95
N ALA A 58 -11.95 -5.76 -8.32
CA ALA A 58 -13.20 -5.44 -9.03
C ALA A 58 -13.27 -3.96 -9.50
N ARG A 59 -12.45 -3.05 -8.92
CA ARG A 59 -12.52 -1.62 -9.18
C ARG A 59 -11.20 -1.01 -9.65
N LEU A 60 -10.24 -1.84 -9.99
CA LEU A 60 -8.97 -1.37 -10.59
C LEU A 60 -9.18 -0.77 -12.00
N PRO A 61 -8.24 0.02 -12.51
CA PRO A 61 -7.13 0.62 -11.76
C PRO A 61 -7.59 1.87 -10.98
N TYR A 62 -7.00 2.12 -9.80
CA TYR A 62 -7.26 3.34 -9.04
C TYR A 62 -6.57 4.58 -9.65
N GLY A 63 -5.48 4.37 -10.35
CA GLY A 63 -4.60 5.43 -10.86
C GLY A 63 -5.23 6.42 -11.84
N THR A 64 -6.38 6.07 -12.43
CA THR A 64 -7.15 6.90 -13.37
C THR A 64 -8.39 7.56 -12.76
N LYS A 65 -8.68 7.26 -11.48
CA LYS A 65 -9.88 7.73 -10.79
C LYS A 65 -9.63 9.06 -10.06
N SER A 66 -10.73 9.79 -9.79
CA SER A 66 -10.67 11.00 -8.97
C SER A 66 -10.30 10.69 -7.52
N ARG A 67 -9.71 11.68 -6.82
CA ARG A 67 -9.34 11.58 -5.39
C ARG A 67 -10.52 11.15 -4.53
N ASP A 68 -11.70 11.72 -4.75
CA ASP A 68 -12.91 11.41 -3.97
C ASP A 68 -13.39 9.97 -4.20
N THR A 69 -13.31 9.48 -5.44
CA THR A 69 -13.64 8.10 -5.78
C THR A 69 -12.68 7.13 -5.09
N ILE A 70 -11.37 7.43 -5.13
CA ILE A 70 -10.34 6.62 -4.47
C ILE A 70 -10.57 6.60 -2.96
N ALA A 71 -10.83 7.76 -2.34
CA ALA A 71 -11.09 7.86 -0.91
C ALA A 71 -12.32 7.04 -0.50
N ARG A 72 -13.41 7.14 -1.25
CA ARG A 72 -14.64 6.36 -1.00
C ARG A 72 -14.38 4.85 -1.10
N TYR A 73 -13.68 4.40 -2.13
CA TYR A 73 -13.35 2.98 -2.30
C TYR A 73 -12.43 2.48 -1.19
N SER A 74 -11.42 3.26 -0.83
CA SER A 74 -10.50 2.94 0.26
C SER A 74 -11.23 2.78 1.60
N LEU A 75 -12.20 3.65 1.91
CA LEU A 75 -13.04 3.53 3.10
C LEU A 75 -13.87 2.25 3.09
N GLN A 76 -14.47 1.90 1.95
CA GLN A 76 -15.29 0.68 1.82
C GLN A 76 -14.45 -0.60 2.00
N VAL A 77 -13.24 -0.64 1.40
CA VAL A 77 -12.31 -1.77 1.56
C VAL A 77 -11.83 -1.88 3.00
N THR A 78 -11.45 -0.75 3.61
CA THR A 78 -10.99 -0.71 4.99
C THR A 78 -12.07 -1.19 5.95
N ALA A 79 -13.34 -0.81 5.74
CA ALA A 79 -14.45 -1.30 6.57
C ALA A 79 -14.48 -2.84 6.64
N ARG A 80 -14.24 -3.53 5.51
CA ARG A 80 -14.18 -5.00 5.46
C ARG A 80 -13.02 -5.59 6.26
N LEU A 81 -11.88 -4.91 6.30
CA LEU A 81 -10.75 -5.33 7.12
C LEU A 81 -11.01 -5.07 8.62
N VAL A 82 -11.63 -3.93 8.95
CA VAL A 82 -12.00 -3.58 10.33
C VAL A 82 -13.03 -4.54 10.90
N GLU A 83 -14.04 -4.96 10.12
CA GLU A 83 -14.98 -6.02 10.47
C GLU A 83 -14.28 -7.33 10.88
N ARG A 84 -13.10 -7.60 10.32
CA ARG A 84 -12.25 -8.76 10.63
C ARG A 84 -11.32 -8.53 11.82
N LYS A 85 -11.43 -7.39 12.50
CA LYS A 85 -10.67 -7.02 13.71
C LYS A 85 -9.16 -7.00 13.44
N ILE A 86 -8.70 -6.03 12.67
CA ILE A 86 -7.27 -5.76 12.46
C ILE A 86 -6.71 -4.84 13.56
N LYS A 87 -5.43 -5.00 13.91
CA LYS A 87 -4.72 -4.13 14.88
C LYS A 87 -4.03 -2.93 14.23
N LEU A 88 -3.78 -2.99 12.94
CA LEU A 88 -3.05 -2.01 12.14
C LEU A 88 -3.55 -2.10 10.70
N LEU A 89 -3.70 -0.98 10.01
CA LEU A 89 -3.97 -0.94 8.58
C LEU A 89 -2.74 -0.46 7.81
N VAL A 90 -2.32 -1.24 6.82
CA VAL A 90 -1.30 -0.87 5.84
C VAL A 90 -1.98 -0.61 4.49
N VAL A 91 -1.89 0.61 3.99
CA VAL A 91 -2.34 0.98 2.65
C VAL A 91 -1.19 0.74 1.68
N ALA A 92 -1.17 -0.45 1.08
CA ALA A 92 -0.09 -0.93 0.20
C ALA A 92 -0.14 -0.34 -1.21
N CYS A 93 -1.22 0.36 -1.55
CA CYS A 93 -1.42 1.06 -2.82
C CYS A 93 -0.87 2.49 -2.74
N ASN A 94 0.06 2.86 -3.64
CA ASN A 94 0.59 4.23 -3.74
C ASN A 94 -0.51 5.26 -4.02
N THR A 95 -1.38 4.95 -4.98
CA THR A 95 -2.50 5.82 -5.37
C THR A 95 -3.48 6.03 -4.22
N ALA A 96 -3.84 4.97 -3.49
CA ALA A 96 -4.74 5.06 -2.35
C ALA A 96 -4.06 5.78 -1.16
N THR A 97 -2.77 5.56 -0.92
CA THR A 97 -2.00 6.30 0.09
C THR A 97 -2.05 7.80 -0.20
N ALA A 98 -1.70 8.21 -1.42
CA ALA A 98 -1.66 9.62 -1.81
C ALA A 98 -3.05 10.30 -1.72
N ALA A 99 -4.12 9.57 -2.04
CA ALA A 99 -5.47 10.13 -2.12
C ALA A 99 -6.29 10.00 -0.84
N ALA A 100 -6.15 8.90 -0.10
CA ALA A 100 -7.11 8.50 0.92
C ALA A 100 -6.57 8.44 2.36
N LEU A 101 -5.25 8.45 2.57
CA LEU A 101 -4.65 8.25 3.89
C LEU A 101 -5.22 9.18 4.98
N PRO A 102 -5.40 10.51 4.73
CA PRO A 102 -6.00 11.40 5.73
C PRO A 102 -7.45 11.05 6.06
N ALA A 103 -8.24 10.61 5.06
CA ALA A 103 -9.63 10.22 5.27
C ALA A 103 -9.73 8.92 6.08
N LEU A 104 -8.87 7.95 5.82
CA LEU A 104 -8.78 6.70 6.58
C LEU A 104 -8.41 6.94 8.04
N ARG A 105 -7.41 7.78 8.30
CA ARG A 105 -7.01 8.15 9.68
C ARG A 105 -8.12 8.84 10.47
N ARG A 106 -8.92 9.67 9.80
CA ARG A 106 -10.09 10.31 10.44
C ARG A 106 -11.23 9.34 10.70
N ALA A 107 -11.46 8.39 9.80
CA ALA A 107 -12.55 7.44 9.92
C ALA A 107 -12.28 6.33 10.96
N TYR A 108 -11.00 6.00 11.20
CA TYR A 108 -10.57 4.93 12.10
C TYR A 108 -9.48 5.41 13.06
N PRO A 109 -9.76 6.37 13.95
CA PRO A 109 -8.76 6.96 14.83
C PRO A 109 -8.16 5.97 15.84
N GLU A 110 -8.86 4.88 16.14
CA GLU A 110 -8.45 3.83 17.06
C GLU A 110 -7.51 2.80 16.41
N ILE A 111 -7.40 2.79 15.08
CA ILE A 111 -6.54 1.85 14.34
C ILE A 111 -5.39 2.66 13.72
N PRO A 112 -4.12 2.34 14.03
CA PRO A 112 -3.00 2.94 13.34
C PRO A 112 -3.09 2.71 11.83
N VAL A 113 -2.98 3.77 11.02
CA VAL A 113 -3.03 3.70 9.56
C VAL A 113 -1.72 4.21 8.98
N ILE A 114 -1.00 3.34 8.31
CA ILE A 114 0.24 3.67 7.61
C ILE A 114 0.09 3.44 6.10
N GLY A 115 0.82 4.24 5.32
CA GLY A 115 0.85 4.11 3.85
C GLY A 115 2.27 3.91 3.34
N VAL A 116 2.41 3.61 2.06
CA VAL A 116 3.70 3.29 1.44
C VAL A 116 4.45 4.51 0.90
N VAL A 117 3.83 5.69 0.88
CA VAL A 117 4.45 6.92 0.33
C VAL A 117 5.58 7.41 1.23
N GLU A 118 5.34 7.56 2.53
CA GLU A 118 6.34 8.06 3.48
C GLU A 118 7.61 7.19 3.53
N PRO A 119 7.54 5.84 3.63
CA PRO A 119 8.73 5.00 3.53
C PRO A 119 9.48 5.16 2.20
N GLY A 120 8.74 5.28 1.08
CA GLY A 120 9.31 5.51 -0.24
C GLY A 120 10.04 6.86 -0.34
N ALA A 121 9.47 7.92 0.20
CA ALA A 121 10.10 9.25 0.28
C ALA A 121 11.39 9.22 1.12
N LYS A 122 11.36 8.54 2.28
CA LYS A 122 12.56 8.35 3.12
C LYS A 122 13.66 7.62 2.37
N ALA A 123 13.34 6.53 1.68
CA ALA A 123 14.29 5.76 0.90
C ALA A 123 14.87 6.59 -0.27
N ALA A 124 14.05 7.35 -0.98
CA ALA A 124 14.48 8.22 -2.07
C ALA A 124 15.45 9.33 -1.57
N CYS A 125 15.12 9.97 -0.45
CA CYS A 125 15.99 10.98 0.16
C CYS A 125 17.34 10.38 0.58
N ALA A 126 17.35 9.19 1.14
CA ALA A 126 18.57 8.50 1.56
C ALA A 126 19.45 8.07 0.37
N ALA A 127 18.84 7.68 -0.75
CA ALA A 127 19.54 7.24 -1.94
C ALA A 127 20.09 8.41 -2.78
N SER A 128 19.45 9.57 -2.78
CA SER A 128 19.86 10.72 -3.59
C SER A 128 20.93 11.54 -2.89
N ARG A 129 22.16 11.55 -3.43
CA ARG A 129 23.25 12.38 -2.89
C ARG A 129 23.04 13.86 -3.15
N GLU A 130 22.59 14.22 -4.35
CA GLU A 130 22.48 15.60 -4.84
C GLU A 130 21.07 16.20 -4.67
N GLY A 131 20.12 15.44 -4.14
CA GLY A 131 18.75 15.90 -3.95
C GLY A 131 17.88 15.87 -5.21
N PHE A 132 18.37 15.34 -6.35
CA PHE A 132 17.53 15.11 -7.52
C PHE A 132 16.75 13.81 -7.36
N ILE A 133 15.43 13.89 -7.38
CA ILE A 133 14.53 12.75 -7.20
C ILE A 133 13.46 12.79 -8.27
N ALA A 134 13.39 11.73 -9.08
CA ALA A 134 12.28 11.53 -10.00
C ALA A 134 11.27 10.55 -9.38
N VAL A 135 10.01 10.97 -9.29
CA VAL A 135 8.89 10.14 -8.86
C VAL A 135 8.12 9.72 -10.09
N ILE A 136 8.11 8.43 -10.37
CA ILE A 136 7.29 7.83 -11.44
C ILE A 136 6.11 7.10 -10.81
N GLY A 137 4.91 7.18 -11.43
CA GLY A 137 3.73 6.54 -10.88
C GLY A 137 2.50 6.75 -11.73
N THR A 138 1.33 6.41 -11.18
CA THR A 138 0.06 6.68 -11.85
C THR A 138 -0.24 8.18 -11.90
N GLU A 139 -1.13 8.59 -12.80
CA GLU A 139 -1.54 10.00 -12.88
C GLU A 139 -2.07 10.54 -11.55
N SER A 140 -2.89 9.76 -10.86
CA SER A 140 -3.46 10.16 -9.57
C SER A 140 -2.39 10.30 -8.48
N THR A 141 -1.38 9.41 -8.44
CA THR A 141 -0.25 9.51 -7.50
C THR A 141 0.54 10.79 -7.74
N ILE A 142 0.88 11.09 -9.00
CA ILE A 142 1.69 12.26 -9.34
C ILE A 142 0.91 13.57 -9.10
N ARG A 143 -0.35 13.64 -9.54
CA ARG A 143 -1.20 14.83 -9.29
C ARG A 143 -1.43 15.09 -7.79
N GLY A 144 -1.50 14.03 -7.00
CA GLY A 144 -1.71 14.12 -5.55
C GLY A 144 -0.53 14.69 -4.77
N ARG A 145 0.67 14.77 -5.38
CA ARG A 145 1.90 15.35 -4.84
C ARG A 145 2.33 14.84 -3.45
N ALA A 146 1.78 13.73 -2.99
CA ALA A 146 2.09 13.21 -1.66
C ALA A 146 3.58 12.84 -1.50
N TYR A 147 4.22 12.33 -2.56
CA TYR A 147 5.67 12.10 -2.58
C TYR A 147 6.46 13.40 -2.51
N ASP A 148 6.06 14.43 -3.29
CA ASP A 148 6.71 15.74 -3.29
C ASP A 148 6.66 16.33 -1.88
N GLU A 149 5.47 16.33 -1.25
CA GLU A 149 5.28 16.87 0.10
C GLU A 149 6.15 16.15 1.14
N ASP A 150 6.18 14.82 1.12
CA ASP A 150 6.95 14.05 2.08
C ASP A 150 8.47 14.13 1.83
N ILE A 151 8.90 14.16 0.56
CA ILE A 151 10.32 14.38 0.21
C ILE A 151 10.77 15.77 0.66
N LEU A 152 10.01 16.84 0.36
CA LEU A 152 10.37 18.20 0.70
C LEU A 152 10.33 18.49 2.21
N LYS A 153 9.50 17.79 2.98
CA LYS A 153 9.55 17.81 4.45
C LYS A 153 10.87 17.24 4.99
N LEU A 154 11.35 16.14 4.38
CA LEU A 154 12.57 15.45 4.80
C LEU A 154 13.82 16.12 4.27
N ARG A 155 13.73 16.68 3.07
CA ARG A 155 14.83 17.32 2.35
C ARG A 155 14.34 18.56 1.59
N PRO A 156 14.30 19.73 2.24
CA PRO A 156 13.75 20.97 1.67
C PRO A 156 14.48 21.47 0.42
N ASP A 157 15.75 21.12 0.25
CA ASP A 157 16.58 21.44 -0.92
C ASP A 157 16.43 20.48 -2.10
N ALA A 158 15.60 19.42 -1.95
CA ALA A 158 15.42 18.46 -3.01
C ALA A 158 14.71 19.05 -4.23
N ARG A 159 15.15 18.62 -5.41
CA ARG A 159 14.46 18.88 -6.69
C ARG A 159 13.66 17.65 -7.09
N VAL A 160 12.36 17.74 -6.98
CA VAL A 160 11.45 16.61 -7.24
C VAL A 160 10.77 16.80 -8.59
N ILE A 161 10.82 15.75 -9.42
CA ILE A 161 10.15 15.70 -10.73
C ILE A 161 9.15 14.56 -10.69
N GLY A 162 7.86 14.87 -10.87
CA GLY A 162 6.80 13.86 -11.00
C GLY A 162 6.52 13.52 -12.47
N LEU A 163 6.57 12.25 -12.83
CA LEU A 163 6.26 11.78 -14.18
C LEU A 163 5.17 10.70 -14.16
N PRO A 164 3.99 10.96 -14.74
CA PRO A 164 2.96 9.94 -14.92
C PRO A 164 3.42 8.87 -15.92
N CYS A 165 3.35 7.60 -15.50
CA CYS A 165 3.71 6.43 -16.30
C CYS A 165 2.52 5.45 -16.35
N PRO A 166 1.40 5.78 -17.03
CA PRO A 166 0.16 5.03 -16.94
C PRO A 166 0.26 3.60 -17.50
N LEU A 167 1.22 3.29 -18.37
CA LEU A 167 1.37 1.95 -18.95
C LEU A 167 2.08 0.95 -18.03
N PHE A 168 2.75 1.39 -16.96
CA PHE A 168 3.44 0.45 -16.07
C PHE A 168 2.49 -0.45 -15.29
N VAL A 169 1.30 0.07 -14.91
CA VAL A 169 0.32 -0.74 -14.18
C VAL A 169 -0.24 -1.87 -15.05
N PRO A 170 -0.78 -1.62 -16.27
CA PRO A 170 -1.22 -2.69 -17.17
C PRO A 170 -0.12 -3.71 -17.47
N LEU A 171 1.10 -3.26 -17.76
CA LEU A 171 2.23 -4.18 -18.01
C LEU A 171 2.49 -5.11 -16.83
N ALA A 172 2.49 -4.56 -15.61
CA ALA A 172 2.73 -5.35 -14.40
C ALA A 172 1.57 -6.33 -14.12
N GLU A 173 0.33 -5.93 -14.36
CA GLU A 173 -0.86 -6.76 -14.18
C GLU A 173 -0.91 -7.92 -15.19
N ASP A 174 -0.44 -7.69 -16.43
CA ASP A 174 -0.33 -8.71 -17.47
C ASP A 174 0.95 -9.57 -17.36
N GLY A 175 1.80 -9.30 -16.37
CA GLY A 175 3.07 -10.01 -16.19
C GLY A 175 4.16 -9.64 -17.19
N LEU A 176 3.97 -8.58 -17.97
CA LEU A 176 4.93 -8.07 -18.97
C LEU A 176 5.96 -7.15 -18.30
N VAL A 177 6.74 -7.69 -17.36
CA VAL A 177 7.66 -6.90 -16.51
C VAL A 177 9.12 -6.90 -17.01
N GLU A 178 9.41 -7.64 -18.07
CA GLU A 178 10.74 -7.78 -18.69
C GLU A 178 10.64 -7.92 -20.20
N GLY A 179 11.79 -7.80 -20.88
CA GLY A 179 11.90 -7.94 -22.33
C GLY A 179 11.65 -6.64 -23.12
N PRO A 180 11.78 -6.69 -24.46
CA PRO A 180 11.85 -5.49 -25.32
C PRO A 180 10.64 -4.55 -25.20
N LEU A 181 9.44 -5.08 -24.94
CA LEU A 181 8.24 -4.27 -24.77
C LEU A 181 8.30 -3.42 -23.49
N ALA A 182 8.60 -4.06 -22.35
CA ALA A 182 8.72 -3.37 -21.07
C ALA A 182 9.87 -2.34 -21.10
N GLU A 183 11.02 -2.74 -21.66
CA GLU A 183 12.19 -1.88 -21.80
C GLU A 183 11.91 -0.68 -22.72
N GLY A 184 11.24 -0.86 -23.86
CA GLY A 184 10.87 0.21 -24.77
C GLY A 184 9.92 1.23 -24.15
N ILE A 185 8.94 0.76 -23.38
CA ILE A 185 8.02 1.63 -22.64
C ILE A 185 8.74 2.37 -21.50
N ALA A 186 9.61 1.67 -20.76
CA ALA A 186 10.44 2.28 -19.72
C ALA A 186 11.35 3.36 -20.30
N ALA A 187 12.07 3.07 -21.37
CA ALA A 187 12.93 4.04 -22.06
C ALA A 187 12.16 5.29 -22.48
N ARG A 188 10.97 5.12 -23.09
CA ARG A 188 10.11 6.24 -23.51
C ARG A 188 9.74 7.18 -22.34
N TYR A 189 9.47 6.65 -21.16
CA TYR A 189 9.17 7.47 -19.99
C TYR A 189 10.44 8.07 -19.37
N LEU A 190 11.47 7.27 -19.16
CA LEU A 190 12.70 7.68 -18.48
C LEU A 190 13.52 8.69 -19.30
N ASP A 191 13.52 8.61 -20.63
CA ASP A 191 14.12 9.62 -21.50
C ASP A 191 13.68 11.05 -21.15
N ARG A 192 12.44 11.21 -20.75
CA ARG A 192 11.89 12.52 -20.34
C ARG A 192 12.52 13.02 -19.05
N VAL A 193 12.82 12.13 -18.11
CA VAL A 193 13.47 12.44 -16.83
C VAL A 193 14.94 12.81 -17.05
N PHE A 194 15.66 12.06 -17.88
CA PHE A 194 17.09 12.28 -18.13
C PHE A 194 17.40 13.50 -19.00
N ARG A 195 16.42 13.99 -19.76
CA ARG A 195 16.56 15.21 -20.59
C ARG A 195 16.25 16.51 -19.86
N VAL A 196 15.82 16.47 -18.61
CA VAL A 196 15.60 17.68 -17.82
C VAL A 196 16.98 18.28 -17.48
N PRO A 197 17.24 19.57 -17.84
CA PRO A 197 18.50 20.20 -17.51
C PRO A 197 18.77 20.17 -16.02
N ARG A 198 19.97 19.74 -15.63
CA ARG A 198 20.45 19.78 -14.25
C ARG A 198 21.00 21.14 -13.92
N GLU A 199 20.29 22.22 -14.31
CA GLU A 199 20.72 23.57 -13.98
C GLU A 199 20.78 23.73 -12.44
N ARG A 200 21.92 24.24 -11.99
CA ARG A 200 22.27 24.47 -10.58
C ARG A 200 21.48 25.63 -10.01
#